data_dce19574c8d1d0c49198835aad494e9b
#
_entry.id   dce19574c8d1d0c49198835aad494e9b
#
_cell.length_a   1.000
_cell.length_b   1.000
_cell.length_c   1.000
_cell.angle_alpha   90.00
_cell.angle_beta   90.00
_cell.angle_gamma   90.00
#
_symmetry.space_group_name_H-M   'P 1'
#
loop_
_entity.id
_entity.type
_entity.pdbx_description
1 polymer ?
#
loop_
_entity_poly.entity_id
_entity_poly.type
_entity_poly.pdbx_seq_one_letter_code
_entity_poly.pdbx_strand_id
1 'polypeptide(L)'
;MDQIDDISTIDEYQVALRAGCSEKEALDAASAFSRDNARTPVQWSAEKNAGFSEGEPWLGVNPNYKEINVKSQLTDSDSLLSFYKKLTALRKAPEYKETLVYGTFAPYQEEQKNLIAYTRNGEKNLLILGNMQAQSQKVSLREK
;
A
#
# COMPACT_ATOMS: atom_id res chain seq x y z
N MET A 1 21.82 -4.02 -10.17
CA MET A 1 22.28 -4.04 -8.76
C MET A 1 22.63 -2.66 -8.24
N ASP A 2 23.12 -1.76 -9.04
CA ASP A 2 23.61 -0.42 -8.61
C ASP A 2 22.58 0.51 -7.96
N GLN A 3 21.30 0.11 -7.95
CA GLN A 3 20.20 0.87 -7.34
C GLN A 3 19.56 0.15 -6.12
N ILE A 4 20.11 -0.99 -5.70
CA ILE A 4 19.61 -1.75 -4.55
C ILE A 4 20.57 -1.51 -3.39
N ASP A 5 20.00 -1.03 -2.27
CA ASP A 5 20.73 -0.71 -1.06
C ASP A 5 20.33 -1.60 0.14
N ASP A 6 19.26 -2.36 -0.02
CA ASP A 6 18.81 -3.34 0.97
C ASP A 6 19.78 -4.53 1.05
N ILE A 7 20.52 -4.61 2.17
CA ILE A 7 21.51 -5.66 2.44
C ILE A 7 20.92 -7.06 2.30
N SER A 8 19.69 -7.29 2.76
CA SER A 8 19.02 -8.59 2.63
C SER A 8 18.83 -8.98 1.17
N THR A 9 18.46 -8.02 0.33
CA THR A 9 18.28 -8.24 -1.12
C THR A 9 19.62 -8.57 -1.80
N ILE A 10 20.70 -7.91 -1.38
CA ILE A 10 22.04 -8.18 -1.90
C ILE A 10 22.49 -9.59 -1.50
N ASP A 11 22.27 -9.99 -0.26
CA ASP A 11 22.64 -11.32 0.24
C ASP A 11 21.83 -12.42 -0.45
N GLU A 12 20.51 -12.25 -0.59
CA GLU A 12 19.61 -13.19 -1.29
C GLU A 12 20.00 -13.37 -2.76
N TYR A 13 20.35 -12.28 -3.44
CA TYR A 13 20.88 -12.33 -4.80
C TYR A 13 22.13 -13.23 -4.89
N GLN A 14 23.09 -13.04 -3.97
CA GLN A 14 24.31 -13.85 -3.94
C GLN A 14 24.02 -15.34 -3.62
N VAL A 15 23.04 -15.60 -2.75
CA VAL A 15 22.61 -16.97 -2.45
C VAL A 15 21.99 -17.62 -3.69
N ALA A 16 21.13 -16.93 -4.41
CA ALA A 16 20.50 -17.44 -5.62
C ALA A 16 21.53 -17.77 -6.73
N LEU A 17 22.52 -16.88 -6.94
CA LEU A 17 23.62 -17.15 -7.89
C LEU A 17 24.42 -18.40 -7.50
N ARG A 18 24.75 -18.56 -6.22
CA ARG A 18 25.45 -19.76 -5.73
C ARG A 18 24.63 -21.04 -5.85
N ALA A 19 23.30 -20.92 -5.84
CA ALA A 19 22.37 -22.02 -6.09
C ALA A 19 22.20 -22.38 -7.59
N GLY A 20 22.85 -21.62 -8.49
CA GLY A 20 22.84 -21.89 -9.93
C GLY A 20 21.76 -21.13 -10.72
N CYS A 21 21.07 -20.17 -10.12
CA CYS A 21 20.18 -19.28 -10.86
C CYS A 21 20.97 -18.36 -11.81
N SER A 22 20.39 -18.02 -12.94
CA SER A 22 20.93 -16.95 -13.78
C SER A 22 20.87 -15.60 -13.06
N GLU A 23 21.70 -14.64 -13.47
CA GLU A 23 21.70 -13.28 -12.90
C GLU A 23 20.31 -12.63 -12.93
N LYS A 24 19.59 -12.85 -14.04
CA LYS A 24 18.22 -12.31 -14.17
C LYS A 24 17.25 -12.94 -13.17
N GLU A 25 17.22 -14.25 -13.05
CA GLU A 25 16.35 -14.96 -12.11
C GLU A 25 16.65 -14.58 -10.66
N ALA A 26 17.94 -14.51 -10.32
CA ALA A 26 18.39 -14.12 -8.99
C ALA A 26 17.98 -12.68 -8.67
N LEU A 27 18.13 -11.76 -9.63
CA LEU A 27 17.75 -10.36 -9.46
C LEU A 27 16.24 -10.18 -9.35
N ASP A 28 15.46 -10.83 -10.22
CA ASP A 28 14.00 -10.76 -10.20
C ASP A 28 13.44 -11.29 -8.87
N ALA A 29 13.96 -12.45 -8.40
CA ALA A 29 13.53 -13.05 -7.13
C ALA A 29 13.88 -12.18 -5.92
N ALA A 30 15.12 -11.72 -5.80
CA ALA A 30 15.57 -10.90 -4.69
C ALA A 30 14.87 -9.51 -4.67
N SER A 31 14.71 -8.89 -5.85
CA SER A 31 14.06 -7.58 -5.96
C SER A 31 12.57 -7.62 -5.61
N ALA A 32 11.88 -8.74 -5.84
CA ALA A 32 10.44 -8.85 -5.57
C ALA A 32 10.08 -8.58 -4.10
N PHE A 33 10.98 -8.90 -3.18
CA PHE A 33 10.77 -8.75 -1.73
C PHE A 33 11.66 -7.67 -1.10
N SER A 34 12.39 -6.90 -1.91
CA SER A 34 13.26 -5.85 -1.42
C SER A 34 12.49 -4.79 -0.63
N ARG A 35 13.02 -4.43 0.54
CA ARG A 35 12.51 -3.32 1.34
C ARG A 35 12.61 -1.98 0.63
N ASP A 36 13.53 -1.84 -0.30
CA ASP A 36 13.72 -0.61 -1.08
C ASP A 36 12.49 -0.27 -1.92
N ASN A 37 11.68 -1.27 -2.30
CA ASN A 37 10.41 -1.05 -3.01
C ASN A 37 9.44 -0.12 -2.26
N ALA A 38 9.52 -0.10 -0.92
CA ALA A 38 8.68 0.75 -0.06
C ALA A 38 9.41 2.02 0.45
N ARG A 39 10.67 2.24 0.06
CA ARG A 39 11.51 3.34 0.54
C ARG A 39 11.84 4.37 -0.52
N THR A 40 11.32 4.20 -1.72
CA THR A 40 11.50 5.17 -2.81
C THR A 40 10.99 6.56 -2.39
N PRO A 41 11.58 7.64 -2.91
CA PRO A 41 11.14 8.99 -2.59
C PRO A 41 9.65 9.22 -2.86
N VAL A 42 8.99 9.98 -1.99
CA VAL A 42 7.60 10.39 -2.22
C VAL A 42 7.51 11.23 -3.48
N GLN A 43 6.61 10.86 -4.36
CA GLN A 43 6.37 11.53 -5.64
C GLN A 43 5.45 12.75 -5.43
N TRP A 44 6.02 13.92 -5.17
CA TRP A 44 5.25 15.13 -4.93
C TRP A 44 4.69 15.75 -6.21
N SER A 45 5.47 15.69 -7.31
CA SER A 45 5.08 16.27 -8.59
C SER A 45 5.77 15.57 -9.78
N ALA A 46 5.44 15.99 -10.99
CA ALA A 46 6.10 15.54 -12.22
C ALA A 46 7.46 16.23 -12.50
N GLU A 47 7.94 17.07 -11.58
CA GLU A 47 9.20 17.80 -11.70
C GLU A 47 10.42 16.89 -11.47
N LYS A 48 11.63 17.45 -11.68
CA LYS A 48 12.87 16.71 -11.44
C LYS A 48 12.86 16.05 -10.05
N ASN A 49 13.36 14.83 -9.97
CA ASN A 49 13.38 14.00 -8.76
C ASN A 49 12.00 13.88 -8.09
N ALA A 50 10.92 13.86 -8.89
CA ALA A 50 9.54 13.83 -8.42
C ALA A 50 9.15 15.01 -7.49
N GLY A 51 9.87 16.12 -7.55
CA GLY A 51 9.72 17.24 -6.62
C GLY A 51 10.12 16.91 -5.17
N PHE A 52 10.84 15.81 -4.97
CA PHE A 52 11.25 15.35 -3.64
C PHE A 52 12.51 16.08 -3.15
N SER A 53 13.50 16.28 -4.03
CA SER A 53 14.80 16.87 -3.68
C SER A 53 15.41 17.63 -4.86
N GLU A 54 16.17 18.68 -4.58
CA GLU A 54 17.02 19.35 -5.57
C GLU A 54 18.29 18.54 -5.88
N GLY A 55 18.82 17.84 -4.88
CA GLY A 55 19.93 16.91 -5.03
C GLY A 55 19.46 15.52 -5.45
N GLU A 56 20.40 14.63 -5.75
CA GLU A 56 20.11 13.25 -6.09
C GLU A 56 19.59 12.50 -4.86
N PRO A 57 18.41 11.85 -4.94
CA PRO A 57 17.88 11.06 -3.83
C PRO A 57 18.74 9.81 -3.57
N TRP A 58 18.81 9.38 -2.33
CA TRP A 58 19.51 8.15 -1.92
C TRP A 58 19.03 6.92 -2.69
N LEU A 59 17.71 6.70 -2.76
CA LEU A 59 17.12 5.68 -3.63
C LEU A 59 16.53 6.34 -4.87
N GLY A 60 16.56 5.61 -5.99
CA GLY A 60 16.00 6.07 -7.25
C GLY A 60 14.51 6.41 -7.15
N VAL A 61 14.10 7.44 -7.87
CA VAL A 61 12.68 7.79 -8.00
C VAL A 61 12.00 6.79 -8.92
N ASN A 62 10.82 6.31 -8.53
CA ASN A 62 10.03 5.43 -9.39
C ASN A 62 9.68 6.17 -10.71
N PRO A 63 9.94 5.57 -11.89
CA PRO A 63 9.79 6.26 -13.18
C PRO A 63 8.36 6.71 -13.50
N ASN A 64 7.35 6.17 -12.80
CA ASN A 64 5.95 6.57 -13.00
C ASN A 64 5.57 7.92 -12.36
N TYR A 65 6.50 8.62 -11.70
CA TYR A 65 6.24 9.90 -11.01
C TYR A 65 5.65 10.99 -11.90
N LYS A 66 5.90 10.90 -13.20
CA LYS A 66 5.35 11.87 -14.17
C LYS A 66 3.83 11.79 -14.26
N GLU A 67 3.27 10.61 -14.04
CA GLU A 67 1.82 10.34 -14.12
C GLU A 67 1.20 10.23 -12.71
N ILE A 68 1.89 9.52 -11.81
CA ILE A 68 1.40 9.25 -10.45
C ILE A 68 2.19 10.09 -9.45
N ASN A 69 1.56 11.14 -8.95
CA ASN A 69 2.17 12.02 -7.94
C ASN A 69 1.11 12.75 -7.11
N VAL A 70 1.52 13.31 -5.99
CA VAL A 70 0.62 14.04 -5.08
C VAL A 70 -0.08 15.20 -5.77
N LYS A 71 0.65 15.98 -6.59
CA LYS A 71 0.09 17.16 -7.28
C LYS A 71 -1.07 16.80 -8.20
N SER A 72 -0.96 15.70 -8.97
CA SER A 72 -2.04 15.22 -9.83
C SER A 72 -3.25 14.71 -9.03
N GLN A 73 -3.00 14.07 -7.89
CA GLN A 73 -4.05 13.53 -7.04
C GLN A 73 -4.81 14.58 -6.20
N LEU A 74 -4.23 15.77 -5.98
CA LEU A 74 -4.89 16.82 -5.22
C LEU A 74 -6.18 17.34 -5.87
N THR A 75 -6.26 17.27 -7.19
CA THR A 75 -7.42 17.75 -7.97
C THR A 75 -8.39 16.63 -8.34
N ASP A 76 -8.07 15.38 -8.01
CA ASP A 76 -8.89 14.20 -8.28
C ASP A 76 -9.59 13.73 -7.00
N SER A 77 -10.92 13.86 -6.96
CA SER A 77 -11.77 13.43 -5.83
C SER A 77 -11.76 11.92 -5.59
N ASP A 78 -11.42 11.14 -6.62
CA ASP A 78 -11.41 9.67 -6.59
C ASP A 78 -10.00 9.09 -6.48
N SER A 79 -8.99 9.97 -6.36
CA SER A 79 -7.61 9.55 -6.15
C SER A 79 -7.41 8.81 -4.82
N LEU A 80 -6.34 8.02 -4.77
CA LEU A 80 -5.92 7.33 -3.54
C LEU A 80 -5.65 8.32 -2.41
N LEU A 81 -5.03 9.47 -2.70
CA LEU A 81 -4.81 10.54 -1.72
C LEU A 81 -6.13 11.06 -1.13
N SER A 82 -7.12 11.33 -1.98
CA SER A 82 -8.45 11.79 -1.57
C SER A 82 -9.17 10.73 -0.75
N PHE A 83 -9.04 9.47 -1.10
CA PHE A 83 -9.58 8.34 -0.33
C PHE A 83 -8.96 8.27 1.08
N TYR A 84 -7.64 8.34 1.21
CA TYR A 84 -6.97 8.34 2.52
C TYR A 84 -7.33 9.56 3.36
N LYS A 85 -7.50 10.74 2.76
CA LYS A 85 -8.00 11.92 3.47
C LYS A 85 -9.40 11.68 4.05
N LYS A 86 -10.31 11.07 3.27
CA LYS A 86 -11.66 10.70 3.73
C LYS A 86 -11.61 9.70 4.89
N LEU A 87 -10.76 8.64 4.79
CA LEU A 87 -10.61 7.66 5.85
C LEU A 87 -10.04 8.25 7.15
N THR A 88 -9.04 9.12 7.04
CA THR A 88 -8.45 9.78 8.23
C THR A 88 -9.42 10.77 8.88
N ALA A 89 -10.24 11.46 8.08
CA ALA A 89 -11.30 12.32 8.58
C ALA A 89 -12.38 11.50 9.29
N LEU A 90 -12.82 10.39 8.68
CA LEU A 90 -13.80 9.48 9.29
C LEU A 90 -13.32 8.94 10.65
N ARG A 91 -12.04 8.54 10.74
CA ARG A 91 -11.45 8.05 11.99
C ARG A 91 -11.44 9.10 13.11
N LYS A 92 -11.41 10.40 12.76
CA LYS A 92 -11.41 11.52 13.71
C LYS A 92 -12.80 12.07 13.98
N ALA A 93 -13.80 11.73 13.16
CA ALA A 93 -15.17 12.23 13.31
C ALA A 93 -15.75 11.81 14.66
N PRO A 94 -16.30 12.75 15.45
CA PRO A 94 -16.81 12.47 16.81
C PRO A 94 -17.80 11.32 16.83
N GLU A 95 -18.63 11.20 15.80
CA GLU A 95 -19.65 10.16 15.67
C GLU A 95 -19.10 8.73 15.59
N TYR A 96 -17.90 8.55 15.03
CA TYR A 96 -17.31 7.22 14.77
C TYR A 96 -16.03 6.97 15.55
N LYS A 97 -15.43 8.02 16.13
CA LYS A 97 -14.11 7.94 16.76
C LYS A 97 -14.03 6.84 17.82
N GLU A 98 -14.99 6.79 18.74
CA GLU A 98 -14.98 5.79 19.83
C GLU A 98 -14.99 4.36 19.27
N THR A 99 -15.84 4.08 18.29
CA THR A 99 -15.89 2.76 17.66
C THR A 99 -14.65 2.47 16.81
N LEU A 100 -14.19 3.42 15.98
CA LEU A 100 -13.06 3.17 15.06
C LEU A 100 -11.72 3.08 15.78
N VAL A 101 -11.55 3.78 16.91
CA VAL A 101 -10.28 3.80 17.65
C VAL A 101 -10.26 2.74 18.74
N TYR A 102 -11.31 2.66 19.55
CA TYR A 102 -11.36 1.86 20.78
C TYR A 102 -12.29 0.64 20.69
N GLY A 103 -13.18 0.58 19.70
CA GLY A 103 -14.10 -0.55 19.53
C GLY A 103 -13.40 -1.88 19.34
N THR A 104 -14.06 -2.97 19.65
CA THR A 104 -13.54 -4.33 19.47
C THR A 104 -13.54 -4.73 18.01
N PHE A 105 -12.54 -5.50 17.63
CA PHE A 105 -12.43 -6.10 16.29
C PHE A 105 -13.07 -7.49 16.31
N ALA A 106 -13.82 -7.81 15.25
CA ALA A 106 -14.24 -9.18 14.98
C ALA A 106 -14.20 -9.47 13.49
N PRO A 107 -13.65 -10.62 13.06
CA PRO A 107 -13.70 -11.05 11.67
C PRO A 107 -15.14 -11.25 11.19
N TYR A 108 -15.34 -11.10 9.89
CA TYR A 108 -16.65 -11.29 9.25
C TYR A 108 -16.47 -12.04 7.93
N GLN A 109 -17.22 -13.14 7.71
CA GLN A 109 -17.14 -13.95 6.49
C GLN A 109 -15.72 -14.33 6.04
N GLU A 110 -14.91 -14.85 6.96
CA GLU A 110 -13.50 -15.24 6.71
C GLU A 110 -13.35 -16.29 5.61
N GLU A 111 -14.37 -17.08 5.33
CA GLU A 111 -14.40 -18.11 4.30
C GLU A 111 -14.46 -17.56 2.87
N GLN A 112 -14.85 -16.30 2.69
CA GLN A 112 -14.94 -15.69 1.36
C GLN A 112 -13.57 -15.25 0.86
N LYS A 113 -13.06 -15.93 -0.17
CA LYS A 113 -11.74 -15.61 -0.75
C LYS A 113 -11.69 -14.22 -1.36
N ASN A 114 -10.53 -13.57 -1.24
CA ASN A 114 -10.26 -12.22 -1.76
C ASN A 114 -11.19 -11.11 -1.22
N LEU A 115 -11.86 -11.37 -0.10
CA LEU A 115 -12.61 -10.38 0.66
C LEU A 115 -11.91 -10.16 2.00
N ILE A 116 -11.58 -8.92 2.31
CA ILE A 116 -11.25 -8.50 3.66
C ILE A 116 -12.54 -7.98 4.28
N ALA A 117 -13.03 -8.66 5.31
CA ALA A 117 -14.26 -8.27 5.99
C ALA A 117 -14.10 -8.37 7.50
N TYR A 118 -14.46 -7.32 8.20
CA TYR A 118 -14.42 -7.29 9.65
C TYR A 118 -15.37 -6.23 10.23
N THR A 119 -15.73 -6.38 11.48
CA THR A 119 -16.51 -5.39 12.23
C THR A 119 -15.64 -4.66 13.25
N ARG A 120 -15.99 -3.40 13.48
CA ARG A 120 -15.59 -2.62 14.65
C ARG A 120 -16.84 -2.39 15.48
N ASN A 121 -16.86 -2.91 16.69
CA ASN A 121 -18.03 -2.88 17.57
C ASN A 121 -17.76 -1.99 18.78
N GLY A 122 -18.67 -1.06 19.04
CA GLY A 122 -18.60 -0.08 20.12
C GLY A 122 -19.97 0.59 20.29
N GLU A 123 -20.01 1.89 20.51
CA GLU A 123 -21.26 2.64 20.52
C GLU A 123 -22.04 2.49 19.22
N LYS A 124 -21.31 2.35 18.11
CA LYS A 124 -21.85 1.97 16.81
C LYS A 124 -21.19 0.69 16.32
N ASN A 125 -21.89 -0.07 15.51
CA ASN A 125 -21.31 -1.23 14.84
C ASN A 125 -21.01 -0.87 13.39
N LEU A 126 -19.75 -0.99 13.00
CA LEU A 126 -19.28 -0.67 11.66
C LEU A 126 -18.80 -1.96 11.00
N LEU A 127 -19.25 -2.20 9.77
CA LEU A 127 -18.77 -3.28 8.91
C LEU A 127 -17.83 -2.69 7.87
N ILE A 128 -16.62 -3.22 7.81
CA ILE A 128 -15.60 -2.83 6.85
C ILE A 128 -15.45 -3.98 5.83
N LEU A 129 -15.57 -3.63 4.56
CA LEU A 129 -15.44 -4.56 3.44
C LEU A 129 -14.38 -4.07 2.48
N GLY A 130 -13.42 -4.92 2.13
CA GLY A 130 -12.39 -4.67 1.13
C GLY A 130 -12.37 -5.76 0.07
N ASN A 131 -12.69 -5.41 -1.18
CA ASN A 131 -12.57 -6.33 -2.30
C ASN A 131 -11.13 -6.31 -2.82
N MET A 132 -10.45 -7.46 -2.74
CA MET A 132 -9.03 -7.61 -3.11
C MET A 132 -8.84 -8.12 -4.55
N GLN A 133 -9.87 -8.01 -5.39
CA GLN A 133 -9.78 -8.41 -6.81
C GLN A 133 -10.45 -7.38 -7.72
N ALA A 134 -10.15 -7.45 -9.02
CA ALA A 134 -10.68 -6.53 -10.02
C ALA A 134 -12.18 -6.73 -10.31
N GLN A 135 -12.71 -7.94 -10.10
CA GLN A 135 -14.11 -8.27 -10.33
C GLN A 135 -14.95 -7.92 -9.12
N SER A 136 -16.18 -7.47 -9.36
CA SER A 136 -17.16 -7.21 -8.30
C SER A 136 -17.50 -8.49 -7.54
N GLN A 137 -17.62 -8.40 -6.22
CA GLN A 137 -18.07 -9.49 -5.35
C GLN A 137 -19.44 -9.14 -4.73
N LYS A 138 -20.26 -10.18 -4.56
CA LYS A 138 -21.50 -10.07 -3.78
C LYS A 138 -21.22 -10.51 -2.35
N VAL A 139 -21.63 -9.69 -1.40
CA VAL A 139 -21.53 -9.99 0.03
C VAL A 139 -22.94 -10.03 0.61
N SER A 140 -23.33 -11.17 1.18
CA SER A 140 -24.61 -11.28 1.88
C SER A 140 -24.44 -10.79 3.32
N LEU A 141 -25.13 -9.72 3.66
CA LEU A 141 -25.15 -9.23 5.03
C LEU A 141 -26.01 -10.19 5.87
N ARG A 142 -25.42 -10.76 6.93
CA ARG A 142 -26.18 -11.55 7.91
C ARG A 142 -26.94 -10.56 8.79
N GLU A 143 -28.24 -10.68 8.85
CA GLU A 143 -29.03 -10.01 9.89
C GLU A 143 -28.59 -10.55 11.25
N LYS A 144 -28.43 -9.63 12.22
CA LYS A 144 -28.12 -10.01 13.61
C LYS A 144 -29.36 -10.38 14.33
#